data_af67c0311d99f6e2b1432be32d7747f5
#
_entry.id   af67c0311d99f6e2b1432be32d7747f5
#
_cell.length_a   1.000
_cell.length_b   1.000
_cell.length_c   1.000
_cell.angle_alpha   90.00
_cell.angle_beta   90.00
_cell.angle_gamma   90.00
#
_symmetry.space_group_name_H-M   'P 1'
#
loop_
_entity.id
_entity.type
_entity.pdbx_description
1 polymer ?
#
loop_
_entity_poly.entity_id
_entity_poly.type
_entity_poly.pdbx_seq_one_letter_code
_entity_poly.pdbx_strand_id
1 'polypeptide(L)'
;MKLSIFNIHDVVLFITMALCLLLAIFHFFSPNKNNLARYFLTFFLLDICVDLIAVLAFWNPAVRINPFFDTYLVPYILFGSLLLKGPLLYGYVSAITTKNYRLGMLDLIHLVPVTIYFLVLFIAGWDTNDIRAHLPSDNKFFVALSLDEWHAVKISPLIYAVMAVYKVHLYRRHLKNQYSSVSPEGPAWLTILTWGVLLNWGWSLGVHLFGFYFRAGFTDKFGIADNYLTLVLIISLFVYSLVYANKLLSANFDSGKPHDASSAEVTESTVIEKITYSMDVEKLFLNPRLNIERMSEHISVPYREVSAILNHHFKANFFEYINLHRVNEAKRLLSDPALNDLPINEIYVQAGFNSKSAFHRFFNRLVGMSPSEFRKQSLAALVSDASTNTHKNAAT
;
A
#
# COMPACT_ATOMS: atom_id res chain seq x y z
N MET A 1 -31.85 -33.84 -17.40
CA MET A 1 -31.26 -32.56 -17.04
C MET A 1 -29.74 -32.70 -17.21
N LYS A 2 -29.09 -32.03 -18.19
CA LYS A 2 -27.65 -32.09 -18.33
C LYS A 2 -27.08 -31.35 -17.11
N LEU A 3 -26.43 -32.07 -16.20
CA LEU A 3 -25.66 -31.46 -15.10
C LEU A 3 -24.60 -30.56 -15.76
N SER A 4 -24.63 -29.26 -15.43
CA SER A 4 -23.57 -28.34 -15.85
C SER A 4 -22.27 -28.81 -15.21
N ILE A 5 -21.20 -28.94 -16.01
CA ILE A 5 -19.87 -29.33 -15.54
C ILE A 5 -19.34 -28.28 -14.53
N PHE A 6 -19.70 -27.02 -14.73
CA PHE A 6 -19.29 -25.89 -13.90
C PHE A 6 -20.50 -25.27 -13.20
N ASN A 7 -20.31 -24.94 -11.95
CA ASN A 7 -21.25 -24.20 -11.12
C ASN A 7 -20.88 -22.69 -11.09
N ILE A 8 -21.71 -21.87 -10.45
CA ILE A 8 -21.47 -20.42 -10.35
C ILE A 8 -20.15 -20.08 -9.63
N HIS A 9 -19.71 -20.91 -8.69
CA HIS A 9 -18.47 -20.70 -7.95
C HIS A 9 -17.25 -20.95 -8.84
N ASP A 10 -17.32 -21.93 -9.74
CA ASP A 10 -16.27 -22.21 -10.72
C ASP A 10 -16.12 -21.02 -11.71
N VAL A 11 -17.24 -20.39 -12.09
CA VAL A 11 -17.21 -19.19 -12.95
C VAL A 11 -16.48 -18.04 -12.25
N VAL A 12 -16.68 -17.87 -10.94
CA VAL A 12 -15.94 -16.87 -10.14
C VAL A 12 -14.44 -17.12 -10.20
N LEU A 13 -13.99 -18.38 -10.09
CA LEU A 13 -12.57 -18.73 -10.20
C LEU A 13 -12.02 -18.36 -11.59
N PHE A 14 -12.75 -18.69 -12.68
CA PHE A 14 -12.32 -18.34 -14.05
C PHE A 14 -12.23 -16.84 -14.28
N ILE A 15 -13.20 -16.06 -13.80
CA ILE A 15 -13.15 -14.60 -13.91
C ILE A 15 -11.94 -14.04 -13.13
N THR A 16 -11.71 -14.53 -11.91
CA THR A 16 -10.57 -14.11 -11.10
C THR A 16 -9.24 -14.42 -11.78
N MET A 17 -9.08 -15.62 -12.33
CA MET A 17 -7.90 -16.02 -13.11
C MET A 17 -7.65 -15.10 -14.31
N ALA A 18 -8.71 -14.82 -15.09
CA ALA A 18 -8.59 -13.95 -16.26
C ALA A 18 -8.15 -12.53 -15.86
N LEU A 19 -8.72 -11.97 -14.80
CA LEU A 19 -8.34 -10.65 -14.29
C LEU A 19 -6.91 -10.64 -13.72
N CYS A 20 -6.49 -11.69 -13.02
CA CYS A 20 -5.11 -11.83 -12.54
C CYS A 20 -4.12 -11.88 -13.69
N LEU A 21 -4.41 -12.63 -14.74
CA LEU A 21 -3.58 -12.71 -15.95
C LEU A 21 -3.47 -11.35 -16.65
N LEU A 22 -4.58 -10.67 -16.86
CA LEU A 22 -4.58 -9.32 -17.45
C LEU A 22 -3.77 -8.33 -16.60
N LEU A 23 -3.92 -8.36 -15.29
CA LEU A 23 -3.20 -7.51 -14.39
C LEU A 23 -1.70 -7.85 -14.36
N ALA A 24 -1.35 -9.14 -14.39
CA ALA A 24 0.04 -9.60 -14.49
C ALA A 24 0.72 -9.12 -15.77
N ILE A 25 0.04 -9.27 -16.93
CA ILE A 25 0.50 -8.79 -18.22
C ILE A 25 0.67 -7.27 -18.19
N PHE A 26 -0.32 -6.52 -17.70
CA PHE A 26 -0.27 -5.06 -17.58
C PHE A 26 0.95 -4.61 -16.77
N HIS A 27 1.17 -5.18 -15.59
CA HIS A 27 2.32 -4.82 -14.76
C HIS A 27 3.65 -5.29 -15.30
N PHE A 28 3.70 -6.44 -15.99
CA PHE A 28 4.92 -6.96 -16.60
C PHE A 28 5.44 -6.06 -17.72
N PHE A 29 4.54 -5.54 -18.58
CA PHE A 29 4.90 -4.64 -19.68
C PHE A 29 4.92 -3.16 -19.27
N SER A 30 4.51 -2.82 -18.06
CA SER A 30 4.57 -1.45 -17.55
C SER A 30 6.03 -0.97 -17.47
N PRO A 31 6.37 0.23 -17.97
CA PRO A 31 7.71 0.80 -17.95
C PRO A 31 8.09 1.24 -16.52
N ASN A 32 8.18 0.33 -15.59
CA ASN A 32 8.62 0.60 -14.23
C ASN A 32 10.14 0.42 -14.13
N LYS A 33 10.84 1.40 -13.51
CA LYS A 33 12.30 1.34 -13.28
C LYS A 33 12.70 0.23 -12.29
N ASN A 34 11.80 -0.22 -11.42
CA ASN A 34 12.09 -1.28 -10.46
C ASN A 34 11.69 -2.66 -11.01
N ASN A 35 12.64 -3.27 -11.73
CA ASN A 35 12.44 -4.60 -12.33
C ASN A 35 12.09 -5.68 -11.30
N LEU A 36 12.70 -5.63 -10.11
CA LEU A 36 12.50 -6.65 -9.09
C LEU A 36 11.06 -6.61 -8.53
N ALA A 37 10.55 -5.42 -8.24
CA ALA A 37 9.15 -5.25 -7.82
C ALA A 37 8.17 -5.74 -8.90
N ARG A 38 8.45 -5.43 -10.17
CA ARG A 38 7.66 -5.90 -11.30
C ARG A 38 7.58 -7.42 -11.36
N TYR A 39 8.72 -8.12 -11.23
CA TYR A 39 8.74 -9.58 -11.23
C TYR A 39 8.00 -10.17 -10.04
N PHE A 40 8.21 -9.66 -8.83
CA PHE A 40 7.49 -10.15 -7.65
C PHE A 40 5.98 -10.01 -7.78
N LEU A 41 5.48 -8.86 -8.24
CA LEU A 41 4.04 -8.67 -8.43
C LEU A 41 3.48 -9.59 -9.53
N THR A 42 4.21 -9.73 -10.63
CA THR A 42 3.80 -10.64 -11.71
C THR A 42 3.73 -12.08 -11.21
N PHE A 43 4.75 -12.55 -10.52
CA PHE A 43 4.76 -13.90 -9.95
C PHE A 43 3.69 -14.10 -8.89
N PHE A 44 3.41 -13.10 -8.05
CA PHE A 44 2.32 -13.14 -7.08
C PHE A 44 0.95 -13.31 -7.75
N LEU A 45 0.69 -12.57 -8.84
CA LEU A 45 -0.56 -12.68 -9.58
C LEU A 45 -0.69 -14.02 -10.34
N LEU A 46 0.42 -14.51 -10.89
CA LEU A 46 0.46 -15.83 -11.53
C LEU A 46 0.29 -16.96 -10.51
N ASP A 47 0.86 -16.82 -9.31
CA ASP A 47 0.69 -17.79 -8.22
C ASP A 47 -0.79 -17.88 -7.79
N ILE A 48 -1.51 -16.75 -7.74
CA ILE A 48 -2.97 -16.77 -7.52
C ILE A 48 -3.67 -17.57 -8.63
N CYS A 49 -3.29 -17.42 -9.90
CA CYS A 49 -3.88 -18.21 -10.98
C CYS A 49 -3.62 -19.71 -10.80
N VAL A 50 -2.40 -20.07 -10.43
CA VAL A 50 -2.00 -21.48 -10.19
C VAL A 50 -2.78 -22.07 -9.02
N ASP A 51 -2.93 -21.32 -7.92
CA ASP A 51 -3.75 -21.71 -6.79
C ASP A 51 -5.21 -21.95 -7.17
N LEU A 52 -5.82 -21.04 -7.93
CA LEU A 52 -7.21 -21.17 -8.35
C LEU A 52 -7.44 -22.38 -9.28
N ILE A 53 -6.43 -22.74 -10.10
CA ILE A 53 -6.46 -23.98 -10.90
C ILE A 53 -6.43 -25.21 -9.97
N ALA A 54 -5.56 -25.19 -8.94
CA ALA A 54 -5.47 -26.29 -7.99
C ALA A 54 -6.76 -26.40 -7.16
N VAL A 55 -7.33 -25.28 -6.71
CA VAL A 55 -8.62 -25.23 -6.00
C VAL A 55 -9.74 -25.82 -6.89
N LEU A 56 -9.80 -25.44 -8.15
CA LEU A 56 -10.80 -25.97 -9.09
C LEU A 56 -10.64 -27.49 -9.28
N ALA A 57 -9.41 -27.97 -9.52
CA ALA A 57 -9.13 -29.40 -9.68
C ALA A 57 -9.36 -30.19 -8.38
N PHE A 58 -9.12 -29.56 -7.22
CA PHE A 58 -9.33 -30.18 -5.92
C PHE A 58 -10.82 -30.33 -5.58
N TRP A 59 -11.64 -29.30 -5.78
CA TRP A 59 -13.03 -29.27 -5.34
C TRP A 59 -14.04 -29.73 -6.39
N ASN A 60 -13.79 -29.57 -7.69
CA ASN A 60 -14.71 -29.96 -8.74
C ASN A 60 -14.32 -31.34 -9.35
N PRO A 61 -15.02 -32.43 -9.00
CA PRO A 61 -14.68 -33.76 -9.50
C PRO A 61 -14.90 -33.96 -11.01
N ALA A 62 -15.63 -33.05 -11.65
CA ALA A 62 -15.84 -33.09 -13.11
C ALA A 62 -14.64 -32.50 -13.88
N VAL A 63 -13.79 -31.72 -13.21
CA VAL A 63 -12.57 -31.18 -13.79
C VAL A 63 -11.45 -32.22 -13.64
N ARG A 64 -11.04 -32.82 -14.76
CA ARG A 64 -9.95 -33.77 -14.83
C ARG A 64 -8.96 -33.32 -15.90
N ILE A 65 -7.70 -33.15 -15.54
CA ILE A 65 -6.62 -32.80 -16.46
C ILE A 65 -5.96 -34.07 -16.98
N ASN A 66 -5.40 -34.85 -16.07
CA ASN A 66 -4.96 -36.22 -16.30
C ASN A 66 -4.77 -36.95 -14.96
N PRO A 67 -4.76 -38.30 -14.92
CA PRO A 67 -4.70 -39.05 -13.67
C PRO A 67 -3.47 -38.73 -12.81
N PHE A 68 -2.32 -38.51 -13.41
CA PHE A 68 -1.10 -38.19 -12.67
C PHE A 68 -1.19 -36.80 -12.04
N PHE A 69 -1.63 -35.78 -12.79
CA PHE A 69 -1.82 -34.43 -12.28
C PHE A 69 -2.85 -34.41 -11.16
N ASP A 70 -4.03 -35.01 -11.41
CA ASP A 70 -5.17 -34.96 -10.49
C ASP A 70 -4.88 -35.70 -9.18
N THR A 71 -4.08 -36.77 -9.22
CA THR A 71 -3.76 -37.59 -8.05
C THR A 71 -2.56 -37.04 -7.28
N TYR A 72 -1.45 -36.75 -7.97
CA TYR A 72 -0.18 -36.49 -7.31
C TYR A 72 0.26 -35.04 -7.32
N LEU A 73 -0.05 -34.24 -8.37
CA LEU A 73 0.46 -32.88 -8.47
C LEU A 73 -0.42 -31.84 -7.79
N VAL A 74 -1.73 -32.04 -7.73
CA VAL A 74 -2.67 -31.07 -7.13
C VAL A 74 -2.28 -30.70 -5.69
N PRO A 75 -1.91 -31.63 -4.77
CA PRO A 75 -1.46 -31.26 -3.43
C PRO A 75 -0.25 -30.33 -3.43
N TYR A 76 0.79 -30.66 -4.20
CA TYR A 76 2.00 -29.86 -4.27
C TYR A 76 1.73 -28.45 -4.81
N ILE A 77 0.88 -28.35 -5.83
CA ILE A 77 0.52 -27.05 -6.42
C ILE A 77 -0.33 -26.24 -5.42
N LEU A 78 -1.35 -26.84 -4.81
CA LEU A 78 -2.25 -26.18 -3.87
C LEU A 78 -1.48 -25.61 -2.66
N PHE A 79 -0.72 -26.46 -1.99
CA PHE A 79 0.01 -26.05 -0.78
C PHE A 79 1.25 -25.21 -1.12
N GLY A 80 1.91 -25.50 -2.25
CA GLY A 80 3.03 -24.70 -2.74
C GLY A 80 2.62 -23.26 -3.00
N SER A 81 1.51 -23.04 -3.73
CA SER A 81 0.99 -21.71 -4.00
C SER A 81 0.53 -21.00 -2.72
N LEU A 82 -0.19 -21.70 -1.83
CA LEU A 82 -0.61 -21.11 -0.55
C LEU A 82 0.58 -20.61 0.29
N LEU A 83 1.69 -21.35 0.32
CA LEU A 83 2.89 -20.97 1.07
C LEU A 83 3.75 -19.92 0.33
N LEU A 84 3.73 -19.88 -1.01
CA LEU A 84 4.49 -18.90 -1.81
C LEU A 84 3.85 -17.51 -1.85
N LYS A 85 2.53 -17.40 -1.72
CA LYS A 85 1.81 -16.11 -1.73
C LYS A 85 2.40 -15.09 -0.77
N GLY A 86 2.70 -15.52 0.46
CA GLY A 86 3.27 -14.66 1.49
C GLY A 86 4.64 -14.08 1.12
N PRO A 87 5.63 -14.92 0.83
CA PRO A 87 6.96 -14.49 0.35
C PRO A 87 6.91 -13.59 -0.87
N LEU A 88 6.09 -13.89 -1.87
CA LEU A 88 5.97 -13.10 -3.09
C LEU A 88 5.40 -11.70 -2.81
N LEU A 89 4.35 -11.60 -1.99
CA LEU A 89 3.81 -10.32 -1.54
C LEU A 89 4.84 -9.51 -0.75
N TYR A 90 5.51 -10.15 0.20
CA TYR A 90 6.52 -9.49 1.04
C TYR A 90 7.73 -9.02 0.22
N GLY A 91 8.18 -9.84 -0.74
CA GLY A 91 9.23 -9.47 -1.69
C GLY A 91 8.85 -8.26 -2.55
N TYR A 92 7.62 -8.23 -3.05
CA TYR A 92 7.07 -7.07 -3.77
C TYR A 92 7.09 -5.79 -2.93
N VAL A 93 6.53 -5.85 -1.73
CA VAL A 93 6.51 -4.71 -0.80
C VAL A 93 7.94 -4.28 -0.44
N SER A 94 8.84 -5.25 -0.20
CA SER A 94 10.24 -4.98 0.12
C SER A 94 10.97 -4.28 -1.02
N ALA A 95 10.75 -4.73 -2.24
CA ALA A 95 11.37 -4.14 -3.42
C ALA A 95 10.93 -2.68 -3.65
N ILE A 96 9.70 -2.30 -3.25
CA ILE A 96 9.23 -0.91 -3.38
C ILE A 96 9.65 -0.04 -2.19
N THR A 97 9.59 -0.60 -0.98
CA THR A 97 9.73 0.21 0.25
C THR A 97 11.18 0.35 0.73
N THR A 98 12.09 -0.48 0.22
CA THR A 98 13.50 -0.47 0.62
C THR A 98 14.38 0.03 -0.53
N LYS A 99 15.15 1.08 -0.29
CA LYS A 99 16.09 1.63 -1.27
C LYS A 99 17.14 0.58 -1.63
N ASN A 100 17.37 0.37 -2.94
CA ASN A 100 18.35 -0.58 -3.47
C ASN A 100 18.17 -2.02 -2.96
N TYR A 101 16.92 -2.45 -2.75
CA TYR A 101 16.65 -3.84 -2.37
C TYR A 101 17.22 -4.81 -3.42
N ARG A 102 17.99 -5.79 -2.95
CA ARG A 102 18.56 -6.87 -3.75
C ARG A 102 18.27 -8.19 -3.07
N LEU A 103 17.92 -9.19 -3.84
CA LEU A 103 17.80 -10.54 -3.33
C LEU A 103 19.14 -11.04 -2.82
N GLY A 104 19.19 -11.46 -1.58
CA GLY A 104 20.33 -12.06 -0.93
C GLY A 104 20.08 -13.52 -0.55
N MET A 105 21.15 -14.21 -0.10
CA MET A 105 21.01 -15.60 0.38
C MET A 105 20.03 -15.73 1.56
N LEU A 106 19.90 -14.70 2.38
CA LEU A 106 18.94 -14.71 3.51
C LEU A 106 17.48 -14.71 3.06
N ASP A 107 17.18 -14.20 1.85
CA ASP A 107 15.82 -14.24 1.34
C ASP A 107 15.36 -15.66 0.97
N LEU A 108 16.30 -16.61 0.81
CA LEU A 108 15.99 -18.03 0.58
C LEU A 108 15.30 -18.68 1.81
N ILE A 109 15.43 -18.10 2.99
CA ILE A 109 14.72 -18.57 4.19
C ILE A 109 13.19 -18.56 3.99
N HIS A 110 12.69 -17.68 3.14
CA HIS A 110 11.27 -17.58 2.81
C HIS A 110 10.75 -18.77 1.98
N LEU A 111 11.64 -19.57 1.38
CA LEU A 111 11.30 -20.81 0.65
C LEU A 111 11.32 -22.04 1.57
N VAL A 112 11.87 -21.92 2.78
CA VAL A 112 11.98 -23.03 3.73
C VAL A 112 10.62 -23.69 4.05
N PRO A 113 9.52 -22.93 4.32
CA PRO A 113 8.22 -23.53 4.58
C PRO A 113 7.70 -24.39 3.42
N VAL A 114 7.88 -23.93 2.18
CA VAL A 114 7.50 -24.67 0.96
C VAL A 114 8.31 -25.94 0.83
N THR A 115 9.63 -25.85 1.03
CA THR A 115 10.53 -26.99 0.91
C THR A 115 10.24 -28.06 1.96
N ILE A 116 10.04 -27.65 3.22
CA ILE A 116 9.66 -28.58 4.30
C ILE A 116 8.34 -29.26 3.97
N TYR A 117 7.35 -28.50 3.50
CA TYR A 117 6.04 -29.04 3.19
C TYR A 117 6.09 -30.06 2.04
N PHE A 118 6.84 -29.75 0.97
CA PHE A 118 7.03 -30.69 -0.14
C PHE A 118 7.74 -31.98 0.32
N LEU A 119 8.69 -31.86 1.22
CA LEU A 119 9.35 -33.01 1.81
C LEU A 119 8.37 -33.88 2.64
N VAL A 120 7.51 -33.24 3.41
CA VAL A 120 6.46 -33.92 4.19
C VAL A 120 5.50 -34.68 3.28
N LEU A 121 4.97 -34.01 2.22
CA LEU A 121 4.09 -34.65 1.23
C LEU A 121 4.77 -35.83 0.55
N PHE A 122 6.05 -35.71 0.22
CA PHE A 122 6.82 -36.78 -0.42
C PHE A 122 7.04 -37.94 0.49
N ILE A 123 7.44 -37.72 1.74
CA ILE A 123 7.69 -38.79 2.73
C ILE A 123 6.38 -39.49 3.16
N ALA A 124 5.30 -38.72 3.33
CA ALA A 124 3.99 -39.24 3.70
C ALA A 124 3.33 -40.01 2.56
N GLY A 125 3.71 -39.70 1.31
CA GLY A 125 3.11 -40.30 0.12
C GLY A 125 1.65 -39.90 -0.09
N TRP A 126 1.21 -38.79 0.48
CA TRP A 126 -0.18 -38.34 0.40
C TRP A 126 -0.54 -37.88 -1.00
N ASP A 127 -1.68 -38.40 -1.45
CA ASP A 127 -2.27 -37.98 -2.70
C ASP A 127 -3.49 -37.03 -2.51
N THR A 128 -4.10 -36.62 -3.58
CA THR A 128 -5.28 -35.73 -3.55
C THR A 128 -6.46 -36.35 -2.82
N ASN A 129 -6.62 -37.68 -2.90
CA ASN A 129 -7.75 -38.37 -2.26
C ASN A 129 -7.54 -38.48 -0.76
N ASP A 130 -6.29 -38.74 -0.32
CA ASP A 130 -5.94 -38.76 1.10
C ASP A 130 -6.24 -37.40 1.76
N ILE A 131 -5.86 -36.32 1.12
CA ILE A 131 -6.10 -34.97 1.62
C ILE A 131 -7.59 -34.62 1.62
N ARG A 132 -8.35 -35.01 0.61
CA ARG A 132 -9.81 -34.80 0.56
C ARG A 132 -10.55 -35.59 1.62
N ALA A 133 -10.14 -36.84 1.86
CA ALA A 133 -10.80 -37.72 2.79
C ALA A 133 -10.55 -37.32 4.25
N HIS A 134 -9.61 -36.40 4.52
CA HIS A 134 -9.12 -36.11 5.87
C HIS A 134 -8.72 -37.41 6.60
N LEU A 135 -8.34 -38.44 5.82
CA LEU A 135 -8.03 -39.75 6.33
C LEU A 135 -6.59 -39.74 6.83
N PRO A 136 -6.43 -40.09 8.08
CA PRO A 136 -5.11 -40.41 8.59
C PRO A 136 -4.64 -41.70 7.99
N SER A 137 -3.37 -41.79 7.70
CA SER A 137 -2.68 -43.07 7.68
C SER A 137 -2.90 -43.76 9.04
N ASP A 138 -2.82 -45.07 9.12
CA ASP A 138 -2.91 -45.83 10.40
C ASP A 138 -1.85 -45.37 11.43
N ASN A 139 -0.94 -44.49 11.04
CA ASN A 139 0.11 -43.93 11.88
C ASN A 139 -0.37 -42.62 12.53
N LYS A 140 -0.57 -42.67 13.85
CA LYS A 140 -0.99 -41.49 14.68
C LYS A 140 -0.11 -40.26 14.51
N PHE A 141 1.17 -40.40 14.17
CA PHE A 141 2.09 -39.33 13.95
C PHE A 141 1.69 -38.51 12.70
N PHE A 142 1.39 -39.21 11.60
CA PHE A 142 0.94 -38.53 10.38
C PHE A 142 -0.47 -37.93 10.51
N VAL A 143 -1.33 -38.51 11.37
CA VAL A 143 -2.63 -37.93 11.72
C VAL A 143 -2.46 -36.59 12.41
N ALA A 144 -1.63 -36.54 13.45
CA ALA A 144 -1.36 -35.29 14.16
C ALA A 144 -0.73 -34.24 13.22
N LEU A 145 0.23 -34.69 12.40
CA LEU A 145 0.89 -33.82 11.42
C LEU A 145 -0.10 -33.21 10.42
N SER A 146 -1.07 -34.00 9.90
CA SER A 146 -2.07 -33.51 8.93
C SER A 146 -3.00 -32.45 9.49
N LEU A 147 -3.36 -32.52 10.76
CA LEU A 147 -4.17 -31.47 11.42
C LEU A 147 -3.40 -30.19 11.61
N ASP A 148 -2.12 -30.29 11.99
CA ASP A 148 -1.26 -29.13 12.22
C ASP A 148 -0.84 -28.46 10.90
N GLU A 149 -0.78 -29.19 9.80
CA GLU A 149 -0.39 -28.68 8.48
C GLU A 149 -1.35 -27.62 7.94
N TRP A 150 -2.65 -27.86 7.97
CA TRP A 150 -3.63 -26.88 7.52
C TRP A 150 -3.55 -25.59 8.33
N HIS A 151 -3.27 -25.68 9.64
CA HIS A 151 -3.05 -24.51 10.47
C HIS A 151 -1.79 -23.76 10.02
N ALA A 152 -0.67 -24.45 9.84
CA ALA A 152 0.60 -23.85 9.41
C ALA A 152 0.49 -23.19 8.05
N VAL A 153 -0.16 -23.86 7.08
CA VAL A 153 -0.36 -23.35 5.72
C VAL A 153 -1.24 -22.08 5.69
N LYS A 154 -2.25 -21.99 6.56
CA LYS A 154 -3.12 -20.81 6.66
C LYS A 154 -2.50 -19.67 7.48
N ILE A 155 -1.69 -19.98 8.49
CA ILE A 155 -1.02 -18.97 9.34
C ILE A 155 0.16 -18.34 8.62
N SER A 156 0.95 -19.09 7.85
CA SER A 156 2.15 -18.59 7.18
C SER A 156 1.88 -17.37 6.29
N PRO A 157 0.95 -17.38 5.33
CA PRO A 157 0.63 -16.21 4.51
C PRO A 157 0.17 -15.00 5.34
N LEU A 158 -0.59 -15.24 6.42
CA LEU A 158 -1.09 -14.17 7.28
C LEU A 158 0.05 -13.43 7.99
N ILE A 159 1.09 -14.14 8.46
CA ILE A 159 2.28 -13.53 9.05
C ILE A 159 2.93 -12.57 8.02
N TYR A 160 3.11 -13.01 6.79
CA TYR A 160 3.65 -12.17 5.73
C TYR A 160 2.76 -10.96 5.40
N ALA A 161 1.43 -11.12 5.42
CA ALA A 161 0.50 -10.02 5.21
C ALA A 161 0.63 -8.95 6.31
N VAL A 162 0.73 -9.36 7.58
CA VAL A 162 0.97 -8.44 8.72
C VAL A 162 2.32 -7.71 8.55
N MET A 163 3.38 -8.45 8.22
CA MET A 163 4.70 -7.86 7.95
C MET A 163 4.66 -6.86 6.79
N ALA A 164 3.92 -7.17 5.72
CA ALA A 164 3.76 -6.30 4.56
C ALA A 164 3.01 -5.02 4.94
N VAL A 165 1.89 -5.10 5.66
CA VAL A 165 1.13 -3.93 6.16
C VAL A 165 2.00 -3.05 7.05
N TYR A 166 2.74 -3.65 7.99
CA TYR A 166 3.66 -2.92 8.86
C TYR A 166 4.74 -2.18 8.06
N LYS A 167 5.34 -2.85 7.08
CA LYS A 167 6.37 -2.26 6.22
C LYS A 167 5.84 -1.11 5.36
N VAL A 168 4.63 -1.23 4.81
CA VAL A 168 3.95 -0.15 4.09
C VAL A 168 3.62 1.02 5.02
N HIS A 169 3.20 0.75 6.27
CA HIS A 169 2.97 1.79 7.25
C HIS A 169 4.24 2.61 7.54
N LEU A 170 5.37 1.94 7.80
CA LEU A 170 6.66 2.59 8.00
C LEU A 170 7.10 3.39 6.77
N TYR A 171 6.95 2.83 5.57
CA TYR A 171 7.26 3.50 4.32
C TYR A 171 6.45 4.77 4.11
N ARG A 172 5.14 4.74 4.37
CA ARG A 172 4.28 5.94 4.31
C ARG A 172 4.70 7.02 5.30
N ARG A 173 5.11 6.62 6.51
CA ARG A 173 5.66 7.54 7.52
C ARG A 173 6.97 8.16 7.03
N HIS A 174 7.85 7.35 6.44
CA HIS A 174 9.13 7.81 5.90
C HIS A 174 8.94 8.80 4.74
N LEU A 175 8.01 8.52 3.80
CA LEU A 175 7.68 9.46 2.72
C LEU A 175 7.22 10.82 3.24
N LYS A 176 6.42 10.87 4.30
CA LYS A 176 6.00 12.13 4.93
C LYS A 176 7.16 12.90 5.56
N ASN A 177 8.21 12.21 5.98
CA ASN A 177 9.39 12.86 6.53
C ASN A 177 10.32 13.44 5.44
N GLN A 178 10.23 12.94 4.22
CA GLN A 178 11.14 13.33 3.12
C GLN A 178 10.51 14.29 2.11
N TYR A 179 9.20 14.21 1.87
CA TYR A 179 8.54 14.95 0.80
C TYR A 179 7.47 15.90 1.35
N SER A 180 7.49 17.14 0.87
CA SER A 180 6.47 18.15 1.19
C SER A 180 5.12 17.85 0.52
N SER A 181 5.14 17.04 -0.52
CA SER A 181 3.98 16.66 -1.31
C SER A 181 4.16 15.21 -1.76
N VAL A 182 3.42 14.30 -1.13
CA VAL A 182 3.40 12.88 -1.47
C VAL A 182 2.20 12.64 -2.37
N SER A 183 2.45 12.19 -3.60
CA SER A 183 1.37 11.69 -4.46
C SER A 183 0.68 10.49 -3.76
N PRO A 184 -0.63 10.53 -3.54
CA PRO A 184 -1.30 9.49 -2.76
C PRO A 184 -1.41 8.15 -3.50
N GLU A 185 -1.24 8.14 -4.83
CA GLU A 185 -1.59 7.01 -5.69
C GLU A 185 -0.70 5.78 -5.47
N GLY A 186 0.61 5.95 -5.47
CA GLY A 186 1.53 4.83 -5.25
C GLY A 186 1.41 4.20 -3.85
N PRO A 187 1.46 4.99 -2.77
CA PRO A 187 1.19 4.46 -1.42
C PRO A 187 -0.22 3.91 -1.22
N ALA A 188 -1.24 4.43 -1.95
CA ALA A 188 -2.59 3.90 -1.87
C ALA A 188 -2.70 2.52 -2.51
N TRP A 189 -2.08 2.28 -3.66
CA TRP A 189 -1.99 0.95 -4.27
C TRP A 189 -1.46 -0.10 -3.31
N LEU A 190 -0.30 0.17 -2.70
CA LEU A 190 0.29 -0.74 -1.71
C LEU A 190 -0.61 -0.96 -0.51
N THR A 191 -1.33 0.07 -0.08
CA THR A 191 -2.25 -0.02 1.05
C THR A 191 -3.45 -0.90 0.70
N ILE A 192 -4.07 -0.70 -0.47
CA ILE A 192 -5.21 -1.51 -0.93
C ILE A 192 -4.78 -2.98 -1.06
N LEU A 193 -3.64 -3.23 -1.70
CA LEU A 193 -3.11 -4.57 -1.87
C LEU A 193 -2.86 -5.26 -0.52
N THR A 194 -2.07 -4.64 0.36
CA THR A 194 -1.64 -5.30 1.61
C THR A 194 -2.79 -5.46 2.62
N TRP A 195 -3.68 -4.48 2.78
CA TRP A 195 -4.86 -4.60 3.63
C TRP A 195 -5.89 -5.55 3.03
N GLY A 196 -6.10 -5.50 1.71
CA GLY A 196 -7.00 -6.43 1.04
C GLY A 196 -6.57 -7.89 1.21
N VAL A 197 -5.28 -8.17 1.04
CA VAL A 197 -4.72 -9.50 1.28
C VAL A 197 -4.81 -9.89 2.76
N LEU A 198 -4.50 -8.99 3.69
CA LEU A 198 -4.62 -9.26 5.13
C LEU A 198 -6.05 -9.64 5.53
N LEU A 199 -7.04 -8.91 5.03
CA LEU A 199 -8.46 -9.20 5.29
C LEU A 199 -8.89 -10.54 4.66
N ASN A 200 -8.48 -10.81 3.42
CA ASN A 200 -8.78 -12.05 2.71
C ASN A 200 -8.19 -13.27 3.45
N TRP A 201 -6.90 -13.24 3.77
CA TRP A 201 -6.26 -14.37 4.46
C TRP A 201 -6.67 -14.49 5.93
N GLY A 202 -6.98 -13.36 6.58
CA GLY A 202 -7.59 -13.37 7.92
C GLY A 202 -8.96 -14.03 7.93
N TRP A 203 -9.79 -13.78 6.91
CA TRP A 203 -11.06 -14.46 6.69
C TRP A 203 -10.83 -15.97 6.50
N SER A 204 -9.92 -16.35 5.60
CA SER A 204 -9.61 -17.75 5.30
C SER A 204 -9.17 -18.53 6.53
N LEU A 205 -8.28 -17.94 7.36
CA LEU A 205 -7.88 -18.54 8.64
C LEU A 205 -9.05 -18.60 9.64
N GLY A 206 -9.84 -17.52 9.74
CA GLY A 206 -11.00 -17.46 10.63
C GLY A 206 -12.01 -18.56 10.33
N VAL A 207 -12.36 -18.76 9.05
CA VAL A 207 -13.26 -19.83 8.60
C VAL A 207 -12.68 -21.22 8.92
N HIS A 208 -11.37 -21.41 8.67
CA HIS A 208 -10.68 -22.65 8.96
C HIS A 208 -10.72 -22.99 10.47
N LEU A 209 -10.37 -22.06 11.33
CA LEU A 209 -10.40 -22.26 12.79
C LEU A 209 -11.81 -22.49 13.29
N PHE A 210 -12.79 -21.74 12.78
CA PHE A 210 -14.19 -21.92 13.16
C PHE A 210 -14.69 -23.30 12.77
N GLY A 211 -14.39 -23.79 11.55
CA GLY A 211 -14.72 -25.13 11.11
C GLY A 211 -14.09 -26.22 11.96
N PHE A 212 -12.83 -26.02 12.33
CA PHE A 212 -12.08 -26.97 13.14
C PHE A 212 -12.66 -27.11 14.57
N TYR A 213 -12.94 -25.99 15.25
CA TYR A 213 -13.39 -26.01 16.64
C TYR A 213 -14.89 -26.29 16.78
N PHE A 214 -15.72 -25.76 15.88
CA PHE A 214 -17.18 -25.83 16.03
C PHE A 214 -17.86 -26.88 15.14
N ARG A 215 -17.12 -27.53 14.22
CA ARG A 215 -17.62 -28.54 13.28
C ARG A 215 -18.94 -28.13 12.59
N ALA A 216 -19.06 -26.87 12.26
CA ALA A 216 -20.30 -26.31 11.78
C ALA A 216 -20.50 -26.61 10.30
N GLY A 217 -21.64 -27.18 9.92
CA GLY A 217 -21.95 -27.60 8.54
C GLY A 217 -22.09 -26.46 7.52
N PHE A 218 -21.94 -25.19 7.94
CA PHE A 218 -21.95 -24.04 7.04
C PHE A 218 -20.55 -23.53 6.68
N THR A 219 -19.49 -24.16 7.18
CA THR A 219 -18.09 -23.77 6.90
C THR A 219 -17.76 -23.81 5.42
N ASP A 220 -18.34 -24.74 4.65
CA ASP A 220 -18.15 -24.83 3.21
C ASP A 220 -18.62 -23.55 2.50
N LYS A 221 -19.75 -22.97 2.92
CA LYS A 221 -20.29 -21.73 2.34
C LYS A 221 -19.38 -20.53 2.65
N PHE A 222 -18.84 -20.47 3.86
CA PHE A 222 -17.88 -19.42 4.24
C PHE A 222 -16.50 -19.62 3.57
N GLY A 223 -16.09 -20.87 3.34
CA GLY A 223 -14.90 -21.19 2.55
C GLY A 223 -15.03 -20.75 1.09
N ILE A 224 -16.20 -20.97 0.48
CA ILE A 224 -16.50 -20.46 -0.86
C ILE A 224 -16.45 -18.93 -0.90
N ALA A 225 -16.86 -18.22 0.16
CA ALA A 225 -16.80 -16.77 0.23
C ALA A 225 -15.36 -16.21 0.11
N ASP A 226 -14.34 -16.97 0.46
CA ASP A 226 -12.91 -16.62 0.26
C ASP A 226 -12.59 -16.34 -1.21
N ASN A 227 -13.15 -17.14 -2.12
CA ASN A 227 -12.99 -16.94 -3.57
C ASN A 227 -13.65 -15.64 -4.06
N TYR A 228 -14.81 -15.28 -3.51
CA TYR A 228 -15.47 -14.01 -3.82
C TYR A 228 -14.72 -12.82 -3.28
N LEU A 229 -14.16 -12.91 -2.07
CA LEU A 229 -13.31 -11.86 -1.49
C LEU A 229 -12.05 -11.65 -2.34
N THR A 230 -11.44 -12.74 -2.82
CA THR A 230 -10.31 -12.68 -3.76
C THR A 230 -10.72 -11.98 -5.06
N LEU A 231 -11.87 -12.31 -5.64
CA LEU A 231 -12.39 -11.64 -6.84
C LEU A 231 -12.57 -10.13 -6.60
N VAL A 232 -13.20 -9.72 -5.49
CA VAL A 232 -13.41 -8.31 -5.14
C VAL A 232 -12.07 -7.57 -4.99
N LEU A 233 -11.08 -8.19 -4.35
CA LEU A 233 -9.74 -7.63 -4.23
C LEU A 233 -9.10 -7.42 -5.61
N ILE A 234 -9.11 -8.44 -6.48
CA ILE A 234 -8.51 -8.38 -7.81
C ILE A 234 -9.23 -7.36 -8.70
N ILE A 235 -10.57 -7.29 -8.65
CA ILE A 235 -11.32 -6.22 -9.35
C ILE A 235 -10.90 -4.84 -8.85
N SER A 236 -10.80 -4.66 -7.54
CA SER A 236 -10.39 -3.38 -6.94
C SER A 236 -8.99 -2.95 -7.41
N LEU A 237 -8.04 -3.88 -7.45
CA LEU A 237 -6.69 -3.65 -7.94
C LEU A 237 -6.67 -3.37 -9.45
N PHE A 238 -7.47 -4.09 -10.22
CA PHE A 238 -7.58 -3.92 -11.67
C PHE A 238 -8.15 -2.54 -12.03
N VAL A 239 -9.26 -2.16 -11.43
CA VAL A 239 -9.88 -0.84 -11.62
C VAL A 239 -8.93 0.28 -11.19
N TYR A 240 -8.27 0.13 -10.04
CA TYR A 240 -7.28 1.09 -9.58
C TYR A 240 -6.12 1.24 -10.58
N SER A 241 -5.62 0.13 -11.11
CA SER A 241 -4.55 0.15 -12.13
C SER A 241 -4.97 0.88 -13.40
N LEU A 242 -6.19 0.68 -13.88
CA LEU A 242 -6.70 1.36 -15.07
C LEU A 242 -6.88 2.86 -14.87
N VAL A 243 -7.49 3.26 -13.74
CA VAL A 243 -7.77 4.68 -13.43
C VAL A 243 -6.47 5.48 -13.23
N TYR A 244 -5.48 4.87 -12.62
CA TYR A 244 -4.22 5.54 -12.27
C TYR A 244 -3.03 5.09 -13.13
N ALA A 245 -3.27 4.39 -14.25
CA ALA A 245 -2.22 3.86 -15.12
C ALA A 245 -1.16 4.91 -15.48
N ASN A 246 -1.57 6.09 -15.93
CA ASN A 246 -0.66 7.18 -16.31
C ASN A 246 0.17 7.68 -15.11
N LYS A 247 -0.41 7.72 -13.92
CA LYS A 247 0.27 8.16 -12.69
C LYS A 247 1.17 7.08 -12.10
N LEU A 248 0.76 5.81 -12.17
CA LEU A 248 1.59 4.67 -11.78
C LEU A 248 2.80 4.54 -12.70
N LEU A 249 2.64 4.81 -13.98
CA LEU A 249 3.70 4.80 -14.98
C LEU A 249 4.67 5.98 -14.82
N SER A 250 4.18 7.14 -14.39
CA SER A 250 4.97 8.37 -14.21
C SER A 250 5.50 8.57 -12.78
N ALA A 251 5.11 7.77 -11.82
CA ALA A 251 5.64 7.78 -10.46
C ALA A 251 7.10 7.30 -10.45
N ASN A 252 7.97 8.09 -11.07
CA ASN A 252 9.40 8.00 -10.87
C ASN A 252 9.65 8.45 -9.43
N PHE A 253 9.89 7.49 -8.54
CA PHE A 253 10.57 7.76 -7.29
C PHE A 253 11.98 8.24 -7.67
N ASP A 254 12.12 9.55 -7.76
CA ASP A 254 13.40 10.21 -7.93
C ASP A 254 14.19 9.92 -6.65
N SER A 255 14.94 8.83 -6.69
CA SER A 255 15.87 8.48 -5.63
C SER A 255 17.08 9.39 -5.80
N GLY A 256 16.98 10.60 -5.23
CA GLY A 256 18.11 11.48 -5.07
C GLY A 256 19.27 10.71 -4.44
N LYS A 257 20.46 10.83 -5.04
CA LYS A 257 21.68 10.25 -4.47
C LYS A 257 21.95 10.90 -3.12
N PRO A 258 22.36 10.17 -2.07
CA PRO A 258 22.83 10.79 -0.85
C PRO A 258 24.10 11.58 -1.18
N HIS A 259 24.03 12.89 -1.07
CA HIS A 259 25.25 13.68 -0.97
C HIS A 259 25.69 13.62 0.50
N ASP A 260 26.81 12.97 0.75
CA ASP A 260 27.55 13.12 1.98
C ASP A 260 28.16 14.53 1.98
N ALA A 261 27.42 15.51 2.47
CA ALA A 261 27.95 16.81 2.78
C ALA A 261 28.84 16.66 4.03
N SER A 262 30.11 17.01 3.88
CA SER A 262 31.09 16.98 4.95
C SER A 262 30.63 17.78 6.16
N SER A 263 30.67 17.17 7.32
CA SER A 263 30.35 17.73 8.61
C SER A 263 31.32 18.85 9.01
N ALA A 264 30.90 20.11 8.81
CA ALA A 264 31.32 21.19 9.71
C ALA A 264 30.37 21.14 10.92
N GLU A 265 30.88 21.28 12.12
CA GLU A 265 30.08 21.36 13.36
C GLU A 265 29.17 22.59 13.27
N VAL A 266 27.94 22.38 12.78
CA VAL A 266 26.94 23.44 12.66
C VAL A 266 26.12 23.40 13.96
N THR A 267 26.16 24.48 14.74
CA THR A 267 25.40 24.59 15.98
C THR A 267 23.89 24.48 15.69
N GLU A 268 23.11 23.81 16.54
CA GLU A 268 21.66 23.64 16.37
C GLU A 268 20.91 24.94 16.09
N SER A 269 21.29 26.04 16.77
CA SER A 269 20.73 27.38 16.54
C SER A 269 20.95 27.89 15.11
N THR A 270 22.11 27.65 14.52
CA THR A 270 22.42 28.05 13.16
C THR A 270 21.57 27.30 12.14
N VAL A 271 21.29 26.03 12.39
CA VAL A 271 20.41 25.23 11.51
C VAL A 271 18.97 25.71 11.61
N ILE A 272 18.48 26.01 12.81
CA ILE A 272 17.14 26.58 13.01
C ILE A 272 17.00 27.90 12.25
N GLU A 273 18.00 28.80 12.36
CA GLU A 273 18.00 30.07 11.66
C GLU A 273 17.98 29.88 10.13
N LYS A 274 18.80 28.99 9.59
CA LYS A 274 18.81 28.68 8.16
C LYS A 274 17.46 28.12 7.67
N ILE A 275 16.86 27.21 8.45
CA ILE A 275 15.54 26.65 8.14
C ILE A 275 14.49 27.77 8.12
N THR A 276 14.46 28.60 9.17
CA THR A 276 13.50 29.71 9.28
C THR A 276 13.67 30.72 8.16
N TYR A 277 14.91 31.13 7.86
CA TYR A 277 15.23 32.06 6.77
C TYR A 277 14.75 31.51 5.41
N SER A 278 15.01 30.22 5.12
CA SER A 278 14.59 29.59 3.88
C SER A 278 13.06 29.53 3.70
N MET A 279 12.32 29.51 4.81
CA MET A 279 10.86 29.52 4.79
C MET A 279 10.29 30.93 4.74
N ASP A 280 10.73 31.81 5.61
CA ASP A 280 10.10 33.14 5.79
C ASP A 280 10.54 34.16 4.75
N VAL A 281 11.82 34.12 4.37
CA VAL A 281 12.42 35.07 3.43
C VAL A 281 12.42 34.51 1.99
N GLU A 282 13.00 33.34 1.79
CA GLU A 282 13.14 32.76 0.44
C GLU A 282 11.87 32.04 -0.03
N LYS A 283 10.94 31.76 0.88
CA LYS A 283 9.66 31.07 0.60
C LYS A 283 9.85 29.78 -0.17
N LEU A 284 10.84 29.00 0.23
CA LEU A 284 11.21 27.77 -0.47
C LEU A 284 10.05 26.76 -0.54
N PHE A 285 9.09 26.86 0.39
CA PHE A 285 7.87 26.07 0.43
C PHE A 285 6.96 26.25 -0.79
N LEU A 286 7.10 27.34 -1.54
CA LEU A 286 6.34 27.58 -2.77
C LEU A 286 6.72 26.62 -3.90
N ASN A 287 7.91 26.00 -3.82
CA ASN A 287 8.29 24.96 -4.78
C ASN A 287 7.47 23.69 -4.52
N PRO A 288 6.57 23.26 -5.43
CA PRO A 288 5.72 22.09 -5.21
C PRO A 288 6.50 20.77 -5.20
N ARG A 289 7.74 20.74 -5.73
CA ARG A 289 8.65 19.59 -5.76
C ARG A 289 9.69 19.61 -4.64
N LEU A 290 9.53 20.50 -3.64
CA LEU A 290 10.45 20.56 -2.51
C LEU A 290 10.43 19.24 -1.72
N ASN A 291 11.62 18.70 -1.48
CA ASN A 291 11.86 17.60 -0.58
C ASN A 291 12.97 17.95 0.41
N ILE A 292 13.16 17.14 1.43
CA ILE A 292 14.14 17.40 2.48
C ILE A 292 15.58 17.42 1.94
N GLU A 293 15.88 16.61 0.90
CA GLU A 293 17.20 16.56 0.28
C GLU A 293 17.52 17.87 -0.43
N ARG A 294 16.58 18.41 -1.22
CA ARG A 294 16.74 19.73 -1.89
C ARG A 294 16.84 20.87 -0.89
N MET A 295 16.06 20.81 0.19
CA MET A 295 16.17 21.80 1.26
C MET A 295 17.54 21.70 1.95
N SER A 296 18.00 20.51 2.25
CA SER A 296 19.32 20.22 2.83
C SER A 296 20.47 20.75 1.96
N GLU A 297 20.41 20.50 0.65
CA GLU A 297 21.37 21.03 -0.33
C GLU A 297 21.37 22.57 -0.36
N HIS A 298 20.17 23.16 -0.38
CA HIS A 298 20.00 24.60 -0.43
C HIS A 298 20.58 25.32 0.78
N ILE A 299 20.27 24.82 1.99
CA ILE A 299 20.78 25.42 3.24
C ILE A 299 22.18 24.89 3.65
N SER A 300 22.78 23.98 2.86
CA SER A 300 24.08 23.35 3.13
C SER A 300 24.16 22.72 4.53
N VAL A 301 23.14 21.94 4.89
CA VAL A 301 23.03 21.19 6.15
C VAL A 301 22.63 19.75 5.84
N PRO A 302 23.26 18.73 6.46
CA PRO A 302 22.91 17.34 6.24
C PRO A 302 21.43 17.06 6.50
N TYR A 303 20.77 16.31 5.63
CA TYR A 303 19.31 16.05 5.73
C TYR A 303 18.88 15.41 7.06
N ARG A 304 19.78 14.65 7.71
CA ARG A 304 19.53 14.03 9.03
C ARG A 304 19.38 15.08 10.12
N GLU A 305 20.19 16.13 10.08
CA GLU A 305 20.14 17.26 11.01
C GLU A 305 18.89 18.09 10.76
N VAL A 306 18.57 18.41 9.52
CA VAL A 306 17.33 19.07 9.15
C VAL A 306 16.12 18.30 9.68
N SER A 307 16.06 16.99 9.45
CA SER A 307 14.98 16.14 9.93
C SER A 307 14.90 16.07 11.45
N ALA A 308 16.04 16.01 12.13
CA ALA A 308 16.11 16.00 13.59
C ALA A 308 15.55 17.32 14.17
N ILE A 309 15.97 18.46 13.64
CA ILE A 309 15.51 19.78 14.09
C ILE A 309 14.02 19.99 13.80
N LEU A 310 13.53 19.60 12.64
CA LEU A 310 12.10 19.68 12.34
C LEU A 310 11.26 18.89 13.36
N ASN A 311 11.71 17.68 13.71
CA ASN A 311 10.99 16.84 14.68
C ASN A 311 11.16 17.32 16.12
N HIS A 312 12.37 17.76 16.53
CA HIS A 312 12.67 18.11 17.92
C HIS A 312 12.29 19.56 18.26
N HIS A 313 12.66 20.51 17.41
CA HIS A 313 12.41 21.93 17.64
C HIS A 313 11.01 22.37 17.16
N PHE A 314 10.69 22.10 15.88
CA PHE A 314 9.40 22.52 15.30
C PHE A 314 8.25 21.53 15.57
N LYS A 315 8.51 20.40 16.23
CA LYS A 315 7.50 19.35 16.57
C LYS A 315 6.68 18.88 15.37
N ALA A 316 7.24 18.95 14.18
CA ALA A 316 6.59 18.60 12.93
C ALA A 316 7.53 17.77 12.05
N ASN A 317 6.98 16.81 11.28
CA ASN A 317 7.76 16.22 10.21
C ASN A 317 7.84 17.17 9.01
N PHE A 318 8.77 16.91 8.06
CA PHE A 318 8.98 17.77 6.90
C PHE A 318 7.69 18.07 6.13
N PHE A 319 6.86 17.07 5.90
CA PHE A 319 5.59 17.21 5.18
C PHE A 319 4.61 18.16 5.91
N GLU A 320 4.49 18.05 7.23
CA GLU A 320 3.61 18.89 8.04
C GLU A 320 4.14 20.32 8.12
N TYR A 321 5.45 20.46 8.34
CA TYR A 321 6.11 21.76 8.43
C TYR A 321 5.93 22.59 7.14
N ILE A 322 6.25 22.03 5.98
CA ILE A 322 6.10 22.71 4.70
C ILE A 322 4.63 23.05 4.40
N ASN A 323 3.71 22.12 4.65
CA ASN A 323 2.30 22.38 4.36
C ASN A 323 1.66 23.38 5.32
N LEU A 324 2.20 23.56 6.54
CA LEU A 324 1.80 24.65 7.43
C LEU A 324 2.12 26.02 6.80
N HIS A 325 3.35 26.21 6.28
CA HIS A 325 3.74 27.44 5.60
C HIS A 325 2.89 27.69 4.35
N ARG A 326 2.60 26.66 3.55
CA ARG A 326 1.72 26.75 2.39
C ARG A 326 0.29 27.14 2.75
N VAL A 327 -0.27 26.62 3.82
CA VAL A 327 -1.61 27.01 4.30
C VAL A 327 -1.59 28.46 4.78
N ASN A 328 -0.55 28.90 5.47
CA ASN A 328 -0.42 30.28 5.90
C ASN A 328 -0.32 31.25 4.71
N GLU A 329 0.43 30.90 3.67
CA GLU A 329 0.46 31.69 2.44
C GLU A 329 -0.90 31.69 1.72
N ALA A 330 -1.59 30.57 1.66
CA ALA A 330 -2.95 30.50 1.12
C ALA A 330 -3.93 31.37 1.91
N LYS A 331 -3.84 31.43 3.23
CA LYS A 331 -4.62 32.34 4.07
C LYS A 331 -4.33 33.80 3.70
N ARG A 332 -3.07 34.14 3.54
CA ARG A 332 -2.65 35.52 3.11
C ARG A 332 -3.29 35.89 1.76
N LEU A 333 -3.19 34.99 0.76
CA LEU A 333 -3.76 35.21 -0.58
C LEU A 333 -5.30 35.27 -0.54
N LEU A 334 -5.96 34.48 0.28
CA LEU A 334 -7.42 34.45 0.43
C LEU A 334 -7.98 35.66 1.18
N SER A 335 -7.16 36.29 2.02
CA SER A 335 -7.54 37.51 2.77
C SER A 335 -7.25 38.82 2.01
N ASP A 336 -6.59 38.75 0.85
CA ASP A 336 -6.24 39.92 0.06
C ASP A 336 -7.44 40.36 -0.79
N PRO A 337 -8.00 41.57 -0.57
CA PRO A 337 -9.12 42.07 -1.35
C PRO A 337 -8.81 42.22 -2.85
N ALA A 338 -7.55 42.47 -3.20
CA ALA A 338 -7.11 42.59 -4.60
C ALA A 338 -7.17 41.25 -5.35
N LEU A 339 -7.18 40.16 -4.62
CA LEU A 339 -7.22 38.76 -5.14
C LEU A 339 -8.58 38.10 -4.98
N ASN A 340 -9.64 38.87 -4.66
CA ASN A 340 -10.98 38.30 -4.43
C ASN A 340 -11.50 37.48 -5.61
N ASP A 341 -11.27 37.95 -6.84
CA ASP A 341 -11.74 37.28 -8.06
C ASP A 341 -10.86 36.12 -8.50
N LEU A 342 -9.70 35.94 -7.85
CA LEU A 342 -8.79 34.88 -8.20
C LEU A 342 -9.40 33.48 -7.83
N PRO A 343 -9.52 32.54 -8.78
CA PRO A 343 -10.06 31.21 -8.50
C PRO A 343 -9.27 30.45 -7.39
N ILE A 344 -9.97 29.69 -6.56
CA ILE A 344 -9.33 28.87 -5.51
C ILE A 344 -8.28 27.91 -6.11
N ASN A 345 -8.48 27.50 -7.37
CA ASN A 345 -7.53 26.64 -8.07
C ASN A 345 -6.18 27.32 -8.34
N GLU A 346 -6.17 28.63 -8.54
CA GLU A 346 -4.94 29.40 -8.69
C GLU A 346 -4.29 29.71 -7.36
N ILE A 347 -5.08 29.98 -6.32
CA ILE A 347 -4.60 30.19 -4.95
C ILE A 347 -3.76 29.02 -4.45
N TYR A 348 -4.25 27.76 -4.59
CA TYR A 348 -3.47 26.64 -4.08
C TYR A 348 -2.16 26.40 -4.85
N VAL A 349 -2.15 26.69 -6.16
CA VAL A 349 -0.95 26.62 -6.98
C VAL A 349 0.07 27.67 -6.55
N GLN A 350 -0.36 28.92 -6.37
CA GLN A 350 0.50 30.01 -5.90
C GLN A 350 1.04 29.75 -4.48
N ALA A 351 0.25 29.09 -3.63
CA ALA A 351 0.69 28.66 -2.29
C ALA A 351 1.62 27.43 -2.31
N GLY A 352 2.00 26.91 -3.48
CA GLY A 352 2.95 25.82 -3.63
C GLY A 352 2.36 24.41 -3.53
N PHE A 353 1.04 24.26 -3.50
CA PHE A 353 0.41 22.93 -3.56
C PHE A 353 0.37 22.40 -5.01
N ASN A 354 0.64 21.10 -5.18
CA ASN A 354 0.54 20.43 -6.47
C ASN A 354 -0.79 19.68 -6.68
N SER A 355 -1.69 19.68 -5.68
CA SER A 355 -2.94 18.93 -5.70
C SER A 355 -4.02 19.67 -4.93
N LYS A 356 -5.17 19.88 -5.60
CA LYS A 356 -6.38 20.47 -4.98
C LYS A 356 -6.83 19.68 -3.76
N SER A 357 -6.83 18.34 -3.85
CA SER A 357 -7.24 17.47 -2.74
C SER A 357 -6.34 17.59 -1.52
N ALA A 358 -5.02 17.72 -1.73
CA ALA A 358 -4.07 17.94 -0.63
C ALA A 358 -4.31 19.31 0.01
N PHE A 359 -4.45 20.35 -0.79
CA PHE A 359 -4.75 21.70 -0.31
C PHE A 359 -6.00 21.74 0.57
N HIS A 360 -7.15 21.28 0.05
CA HIS A 360 -8.41 21.29 0.82
C HIS A 360 -8.29 20.50 2.13
N ARG A 361 -7.65 19.34 2.10
CA ARG A 361 -7.45 18.51 3.30
C ARG A 361 -6.60 19.22 4.36
N PHE A 362 -5.49 19.86 3.96
CA PHE A 362 -4.63 20.58 4.90
C PHE A 362 -5.28 21.86 5.39
N PHE A 363 -5.89 22.61 4.50
CA PHE A 363 -6.55 23.86 4.85
C PHE A 363 -7.70 23.61 5.86
N ASN A 364 -8.60 22.66 5.55
CA ASN A 364 -9.70 22.30 6.46
C ASN A 364 -9.18 21.78 7.83
N ARG A 365 -8.11 20.98 7.83
CA ARG A 365 -7.53 20.45 9.07
C ARG A 365 -6.91 21.53 9.94
N LEU A 366 -6.20 22.51 9.34
CA LEU A 366 -5.44 23.52 10.09
C LEU A 366 -6.26 24.77 10.39
N VAL A 367 -7.24 25.09 9.56
CA VAL A 367 -8.06 26.31 9.70
C VAL A 367 -9.45 26.02 10.26
N GLY A 368 -9.93 24.75 10.17
CA GLY A 368 -11.24 24.34 10.67
C GLY A 368 -12.41 24.66 9.72
N MET A 369 -12.15 25.27 8.55
CA MET A 369 -13.18 25.60 7.57
C MET A 369 -12.63 25.49 6.14
N SER A 370 -13.53 25.54 5.14
CA SER A 370 -13.11 25.48 3.74
C SER A 370 -12.41 26.78 3.28
N PRO A 371 -11.53 26.72 2.25
CA PRO A 371 -10.90 27.91 1.71
C PRO A 371 -11.90 28.99 1.25
N SER A 372 -13.03 28.59 0.69
CA SER A 372 -14.08 29.52 0.23
C SER A 372 -14.80 30.20 1.39
N GLU A 373 -15.09 29.48 2.45
CA GLU A 373 -15.68 30.04 3.69
C GLU A 373 -14.70 31.01 4.36
N PHE A 374 -13.42 30.62 4.45
CA PHE A 374 -12.38 31.48 5.00
C PHE A 374 -12.26 32.80 4.24
N ARG A 375 -12.22 32.75 2.89
CA ARG A 375 -12.21 33.96 2.05
C ARG A 375 -13.39 34.89 2.38
N LYS A 376 -14.62 34.31 2.39
CA LYS A 376 -15.83 35.09 2.67
C LYS A 376 -15.79 35.76 4.05
N GLN A 377 -15.33 35.06 5.07
CA GLN A 377 -15.24 35.59 6.43
C GLN A 377 -14.15 36.68 6.54
N SER A 378 -12.96 36.43 5.98
CA SER A 378 -11.84 37.40 6.03
C SER A 378 -12.19 38.72 5.34
N LEU A 379 -12.84 38.67 4.17
CA LEU A 379 -13.23 39.87 3.45
C LEU A 379 -14.38 40.62 4.11
N ALA A 380 -15.34 39.89 4.71
CA ALA A 380 -16.43 40.52 5.49
C ALA A 380 -15.89 41.23 6.74
N ALA A 381 -14.89 40.68 7.43
CA ALA A 381 -14.24 41.32 8.57
C ALA A 381 -13.56 42.65 8.15
N LEU A 382 -12.85 42.68 7.04
CA LEU A 382 -12.20 43.88 6.54
C LEU A 382 -13.20 45.04 6.21
N VAL A 383 -14.37 44.68 5.66
CA VAL A 383 -15.44 45.65 5.36
C VAL A 383 -16.04 46.23 6.65
N SER A 384 -16.24 45.38 7.69
CA SER A 384 -16.77 45.82 8.97
C SER A 384 -15.79 46.77 9.70
N ASP A 385 -14.49 46.49 9.67
CA ASP A 385 -13.46 47.33 10.28
C ASP A 385 -13.31 48.66 9.57
N ALA A 386 -13.42 48.71 8.23
CA ALA A 386 -13.41 49.92 7.45
C ALA A 386 -14.62 50.81 7.77
N SER A 387 -15.81 50.26 7.95
CA SER A 387 -17.04 51.00 8.31
C SER A 387 -16.97 51.55 9.74
N THR A 388 -16.35 50.85 10.66
CA THR A 388 -16.20 51.29 12.06
C THR A 388 -15.21 52.44 12.21
N ASN A 389 -14.13 52.44 11.41
CA ASN A 389 -13.15 53.53 11.40
C ASN A 389 -13.68 54.80 10.71
N THR A 390 -14.55 54.68 9.72
CA THR A 390 -15.18 55.85 9.05
C THR A 390 -16.14 56.57 10.01
N HIS A 391 -16.86 55.85 10.85
CA HIS A 391 -17.73 56.44 11.87
C HIS A 391 -16.97 57.12 13.03
N LYS A 392 -15.77 56.63 13.38
CA LYS A 392 -14.93 57.27 14.40
C LYS A 392 -14.31 58.58 13.92
N ASN A 393 -13.90 58.67 12.64
CA ASN A 393 -13.32 59.89 12.07
C ASN A 393 -14.37 60.94 11.65
N ALA A 394 -15.65 60.62 11.63
CA ALA A 394 -16.75 61.56 11.36
C ALA A 394 -17.34 62.17 12.65
N ALA A 395 -16.87 61.71 13.84
CA ALA A 395 -17.34 62.16 15.15
C ALA A 395 -16.27 63.01 15.89
N THR A 396 -15.16 63.28 15.27
CA THR A 396 -14.12 64.29 15.71
C THR A 396 -14.12 65.48 14.78
#